data_5955d91888f06e877071a90f3d9d5298
#
_entry.id   5955d91888f06e877071a90f3d9d5298
#
_cell.length_a   1.000
_cell.length_b   1.000
_cell.length_c   1.000
_cell.angle_alpha   90.00
_cell.angle_beta   90.00
_cell.angle_gamma   90.00
#
_symmetry.space_group_name_H-M   'P 1'
#
loop_
_entity.id
_entity.type
_entity.pdbx_description
1 polymer ?
#
loop_
_entity_poly.entity_id
_entity_poly.type
_entity_poly.pdbx_seq_one_letter_code
_entity_poly.pdbx_strand_id
1 'polypeptide(L)'
;MAFEIKLDGRMEKRLPIAIVVHLARVQEEPVNGAEVTYTDNVSAHGARVLSSRPWQIGELVQVTSFKEQTPIRGKVAHCQKIGDRRYSIGLNFNGSRVTWSTFRAYSGT
;
A
#
# COMPACT_ATOMS: atom_id res chain seq x y z
N MET A 1 3.20 -19.34 -18.98
CA MET A 1 2.73 -19.20 -18.54
C MET A 1 2.27 -19.06 -17.61
N ALA A 2 2.31 -19.35 -17.28
CA ALA A 2 1.87 -19.33 -16.57
C ALA A 2 1.37 -19.29 -15.76
N PHE A 3 1.24 -19.36 -15.50
CA PHE A 3 0.92 -19.32 -14.78
C PHE A 3 0.08 -19.14 -14.14
N GLU A 4 -0.11 -19.15 -14.13
CA GLU A 4 -0.75 -19.06 -13.59
C GLU A 4 -1.36 -19.06 -12.81
N ILE A 5 -1.29 -19.32 -12.49
CA ILE A 5 -1.82 -19.54 -11.80
C ILE A 5 -2.29 -19.04 -10.95
N LYS A 6 -2.66 -18.82 -11.01
CA LYS A 6 -3.03 -18.28 -10.26
C LYS A 6 -3.99 -18.24 -9.60
N LEU A 7 -3.95 -18.38 -9.49
CA LEU A 7 -5.11 -18.77 -8.96
C LEU A 7 -5.42 -18.37 -7.58
N ASP A 8 -4.47 -18.01 -6.80
CA ASP A 8 -4.71 -17.44 -5.50
C ASP A 8 -4.13 -16.03 -5.49
N GLY A 9 -4.31 -15.33 -4.42
CA GLY A 9 -3.87 -13.97 -4.36
C GLY A 9 -2.39 -13.77 -4.54
N ARG A 10 -1.63 -14.82 -4.36
CA ARG A 10 -0.19 -14.68 -4.54
C ARG A 10 0.21 -14.62 -5.99
N MET A 11 -0.70 -14.95 -6.88
CA MET A 11 -0.43 -14.82 -8.29
C MET A 11 -0.64 -13.41 -8.79
N GLU A 12 -1.12 -12.54 -7.93
CA GLU A 12 -1.30 -11.16 -8.28
C GLU A 12 0.04 -10.49 -8.53
N LYS A 13 0.11 -9.76 -9.62
CA LYS A 13 1.35 -9.13 -10.02
C LYS A 13 1.68 -7.97 -9.09
N ARG A 14 2.90 -7.97 -8.60
CA ARG A 14 3.41 -6.87 -7.80
C ARG A 14 4.46 -6.12 -8.59
N LEU A 15 4.34 -4.81 -8.58
CA LEU A 15 5.26 -3.95 -9.30
C LEU A 15 6.12 -3.17 -8.32
N PRO A 16 7.44 -3.16 -8.51
CA PRO A 16 8.36 -2.45 -7.59
C PRO A 16 8.37 -0.96 -7.92
N ILE A 17 7.27 -0.32 -7.62
CA ILE A 17 7.09 1.08 -7.96
C ILE A 17 6.97 1.90 -6.70
N ALA A 18 7.67 3.03 -6.67
CA ALA A 18 7.60 3.97 -5.57
C ALA A 18 6.57 5.05 -5.90
N ILE A 19 5.52 5.09 -5.12
CA ILE A 19 4.46 6.08 -5.28
C ILE A 19 4.38 6.84 -3.96
N VAL A 20 4.41 8.17 -4.04
CA VAL A 20 4.29 8.99 -2.85
C VAL A 20 2.84 8.94 -2.36
N VAL A 21 2.68 8.66 -1.09
CA VAL A 21 1.36 8.51 -0.49
C VAL A 21 1.31 9.20 0.86
N HIS A 22 0.11 9.56 1.27
CA HIS A 22 -0.18 9.95 2.63
C HIS A 22 -0.75 8.73 3.34
N LEU A 23 -0.16 8.39 4.47
CA LEU A 23 -0.54 7.23 5.24
C LEU A 23 -1.10 7.70 6.57
N ALA A 24 -2.32 7.32 6.88
CA ALA A 24 -2.98 7.79 8.09
C ALA A 24 -3.76 6.67 8.75
N ARG A 25 -3.81 6.70 10.07
CA ARG A 25 -4.69 5.82 10.81
C ARG A 25 -6.11 6.33 10.68
N VAL A 26 -7.04 5.42 10.41
CA VAL A 26 -8.42 5.81 10.20
C VAL A 26 -9.00 6.49 11.44
N GLN A 27 -8.52 6.10 12.61
CA GLN A 27 -9.06 6.60 13.86
C GLN A 27 -8.42 7.91 14.32
N GLU A 28 -7.46 8.41 13.58
CA GLU A 28 -6.79 9.66 13.95
C GLU A 28 -7.20 10.78 13.03
N GLU A 29 -7.06 11.99 13.54
CA GLU A 29 -7.28 13.17 12.70
C GLU A 29 -6.25 13.17 11.58
N PRO A 30 -6.67 13.36 10.34
CA PRO A 30 -5.71 13.35 9.24
C PRO A 30 -4.60 14.38 9.39
N VAL A 31 -4.92 15.52 9.97
CA VAL A 31 -3.93 16.57 10.14
C VAL A 31 -2.79 16.10 11.01
N ASN A 32 -3.12 15.32 12.06
CA ASN A 32 -2.11 14.91 13.02
C ASN A 32 -1.53 13.54 12.75
N GLY A 33 -2.26 12.72 12.02
CA GLY A 33 -1.88 11.34 11.86
C GLY A 33 -1.29 10.98 10.51
N ALA A 34 -1.35 11.88 9.56
CA ALA A 34 -0.89 11.55 8.21
C ALA A 34 0.63 11.60 8.13
N GLU A 35 1.17 10.61 7.48
CA GLU A 35 2.61 10.54 7.23
C GLU A 35 2.81 10.55 5.73
N VAL A 36 3.69 11.42 5.23
CA VAL A 36 4.06 11.41 3.83
C VAL A 36 5.16 10.38 3.66
N THR A 37 4.92 9.39 2.83
CA THR A 37 5.89 8.36 2.61
C THR A 37 5.73 7.82 1.20
N TYR A 38 6.20 6.61 0.96
CA TYR A 38 6.10 6.05 -0.38
C TYR A 38 6.02 4.54 -0.30
N THR A 39 5.45 3.96 -1.36
CA THR A 39 5.40 2.52 -1.52
C THR A 39 6.74 2.01 -2.03
N ASP A 40 7.02 0.74 -1.81
CA ASP A 40 8.14 0.11 -2.51
C ASP A 40 7.66 -1.00 -3.43
N ASN A 41 6.41 -1.41 -3.32
CA ASN A 41 5.76 -2.19 -4.37
C ASN A 41 4.26 -2.06 -4.22
N VAL A 42 3.55 -2.26 -5.30
CA VAL A 42 2.11 -2.14 -5.34
C VAL A 42 1.52 -3.27 -6.17
N SER A 43 0.28 -3.61 -5.88
CA SER A 43 -0.50 -4.54 -6.68
C SER A 43 -1.94 -4.04 -6.68
N ALA A 44 -2.81 -4.76 -7.36
CA ALA A 44 -4.20 -4.33 -7.45
C ALA A 44 -4.92 -4.37 -6.10
N HIS A 45 -4.49 -5.22 -5.19
CA HIS A 45 -5.21 -5.40 -3.93
C HIS A 45 -4.35 -5.13 -2.71
N GLY A 46 -3.15 -4.61 -2.90
CA GLY A 46 -2.29 -4.34 -1.76
C GLY A 46 -1.11 -3.48 -2.13
N ALA A 47 -0.33 -3.16 -1.11
CA ALA A 47 0.87 -2.37 -1.30
C ALA A 47 1.80 -2.61 -0.13
N ARG A 48 3.08 -2.38 -0.34
CA ARG A 48 4.04 -2.32 0.75
C ARG A 48 4.54 -0.90 0.85
N VAL A 49 4.46 -0.34 2.05
CA VAL A 49 4.71 1.07 2.28
C VAL A 49 5.73 1.18 3.40
N LEU A 50 6.57 2.20 3.34
CA LEU A 50 7.49 2.48 4.42
C LEU A 50 6.81 3.40 5.43
N SER A 51 7.17 3.23 6.70
CA SER A 51 6.63 4.07 7.75
C SER A 51 7.70 4.30 8.79
N SER A 52 7.63 5.45 9.44
CA SER A 52 8.54 5.78 10.54
C SER A 52 8.01 5.30 11.87
N ARG A 53 6.82 4.74 11.90
CA ARG A 53 6.17 4.28 13.12
C ARG A 53 5.72 2.85 12.96
N PRO A 54 5.67 2.08 14.07
CA PRO A 54 5.13 0.73 13.98
C PRO A 54 3.61 0.76 13.82
N TRP A 55 3.09 -0.28 13.21
CA TRP A 55 1.67 -0.48 13.01
C TRP A 55 1.30 -1.88 13.50
N GLN A 56 0.07 -2.04 13.94
CA GLN A 56 -0.40 -3.34 14.40
C GLN A 56 -1.14 -4.05 13.28
N ILE A 57 -0.96 -5.36 13.23
CA ILE A 57 -1.67 -6.18 12.25
C ILE A 57 -3.16 -6.04 12.51
N GLY A 58 -3.91 -5.80 11.44
CA GLY A 58 -5.35 -5.59 11.54
C GLY A 58 -5.75 -4.14 11.69
N GLU A 59 -4.79 -3.27 11.93
CA GLU A 59 -5.10 -1.86 12.10
C GLU A 59 -5.60 -1.28 10.78
N LEU A 60 -6.62 -0.42 10.88
CA LEU A 60 -7.20 0.20 9.69
C LEU A 60 -6.36 1.40 9.26
N VAL A 61 -6.12 1.49 7.98
CA VAL A 61 -5.24 2.50 7.43
C VAL A 61 -5.91 3.16 6.22
N GLN A 62 -5.63 4.43 6.04
CA GLN A 62 -6.07 5.16 4.88
C GLN A 62 -4.84 5.61 4.10
N VAL A 63 -4.82 5.31 2.83
CA VAL A 63 -3.72 5.64 1.93
C VAL A 63 -4.24 6.56 0.85
N THR A 64 -3.58 7.69 0.65
CA THR A 64 -3.98 8.63 -0.39
C THR A 64 -2.77 8.90 -1.25
N SER A 65 -2.86 8.52 -2.50
CA SER A 65 -1.77 8.78 -3.43
C SER A 65 -1.76 10.26 -3.77
N PHE A 66 -0.58 10.81 -3.89
CA PHE A 66 -0.40 12.21 -4.21
C PHE A 66 -1.07 12.56 -5.53
N LYS A 67 -0.96 11.68 -6.49
CA LYS A 67 -1.46 11.94 -7.82
C LYS A 67 -2.98 11.89 -7.90
N GLU A 68 -3.56 10.90 -7.25
CA GLU A 68 -4.98 10.67 -7.44
C GLU A 68 -5.82 11.30 -6.36
N GLN A 69 -5.24 11.49 -5.20
CA GLN A 69 -5.89 12.16 -4.09
C GLN A 69 -7.21 11.53 -3.65
N THR A 70 -7.43 10.28 -4.02
CA THR A 70 -8.60 9.55 -3.59
C THR A 70 -8.16 8.60 -2.49
N PRO A 71 -8.73 8.71 -1.30
CA PRO A 71 -8.31 7.82 -0.21
C PRO A 71 -8.77 6.41 -0.43
N ILE A 72 -7.90 5.47 -0.08
CA ILE A 72 -8.18 4.05 -0.15
C ILE A 72 -7.99 3.48 1.24
N ARG A 73 -8.93 2.68 1.69
CA ARG A 73 -8.86 2.08 3.00
C ARG A 73 -8.43 0.64 2.92
N GLY A 74 -7.62 0.24 3.89
CA GLY A 74 -7.16 -1.12 3.97
C GLY A 74 -6.80 -1.48 5.38
N LYS A 75 -6.20 -2.64 5.52
CA LYS A 75 -5.74 -3.15 6.80
C LYS A 75 -4.28 -3.49 6.72
N VAL A 76 -3.59 -3.31 7.84
CA VAL A 76 -2.21 -3.76 7.95
C VAL A 76 -2.18 -5.27 8.02
N ALA A 77 -1.54 -5.89 7.04
CA ALA A 77 -1.40 -7.34 6.99
C ALA A 77 -0.13 -7.80 7.68
N HIS A 78 0.91 -7.01 7.63
CA HIS A 78 2.12 -7.29 8.39
C HIS A 78 2.93 -6.03 8.57
N CYS A 79 3.82 -6.06 9.55
CA CYS A 79 4.69 -4.95 9.88
C CYS A 79 6.03 -5.52 10.29
N GLN A 80 7.09 -5.04 9.68
CA GLN A 80 8.43 -5.52 9.97
C GLN A 80 9.36 -4.34 10.15
N LYS A 81 10.07 -4.33 11.27
CA LYS A 81 11.08 -3.30 11.50
C LYS A 81 12.28 -3.59 10.62
N ILE A 82 12.68 -2.63 9.81
CA ILE A 82 13.81 -2.79 8.90
C ILE A 82 14.97 -1.87 9.22
N GLY A 83 14.83 -1.05 10.24
CA GLY A 83 15.88 -0.15 10.66
C GLY A 83 15.39 0.72 11.79
N ASP A 84 16.22 1.65 12.21
CA ASP A 84 15.84 2.57 13.27
C ASP A 84 14.76 3.50 12.74
N ARG A 85 13.58 3.46 13.37
CA ARG A 85 12.42 4.24 12.93
C ARG A 85 12.04 3.96 11.48
N ARG A 86 12.23 2.70 11.06
CA ARG A 86 11.88 2.33 9.70
C ARG A 86 11.18 1.00 9.73
N TYR A 87 9.98 1.00 9.17
CA TYR A 87 9.12 -0.19 9.17
C TYR A 87 8.59 -0.42 7.77
N SER A 88 8.54 -1.67 7.38
CA SER A 88 7.93 -2.10 6.13
C SER A 88 6.54 -2.60 6.47
N ILE A 89 5.52 -1.96 5.91
CA ILE A 89 4.14 -2.24 6.24
C ILE A 89 3.47 -2.84 5.02
N GLY A 90 2.95 -4.05 5.18
CA GLY A 90 2.16 -4.67 4.12
C GLY A 90 0.69 -4.34 4.30
N LEU A 91 0.06 -3.84 3.26
CA LEU A 91 -1.33 -3.42 3.30
C LEU A 91 -2.17 -4.30 2.41
N ASN A 92 -3.38 -4.58 2.88
CA ASN A 92 -4.37 -5.31 2.13
C ASN A 92 -5.61 -4.43 2.02
N PHE A 93 -6.09 -4.22 0.81
CA PHE A 93 -7.22 -3.33 0.58
C PHE A 93 -8.56 -4.07 0.65
N ASN A 94 -8.58 -5.26 1.24
CA ASN A 94 -9.83 -5.96 1.57
C ASN A 94 -10.72 -6.20 0.37
N GLY A 95 -10.14 -6.66 -0.71
CA GLY A 95 -10.91 -6.98 -1.89
C GLY A 95 -11.19 -5.80 -2.80
N SER A 96 -10.93 -4.60 -2.35
CA SER A 96 -11.05 -3.44 -3.22
C SER A 96 -9.89 -3.45 -4.22
N ARG A 97 -10.23 -3.22 -5.46
CA ARG A 97 -9.21 -3.18 -6.50
C ARG A 97 -8.75 -1.74 -6.69
N VAL A 98 -7.46 -1.53 -6.59
CA VAL A 98 -6.87 -0.20 -6.74
C VAL A 98 -6.23 -0.12 -8.11
N THR A 99 -6.60 0.90 -8.86
CA THR A 99 -5.97 1.19 -10.13
C THR A 99 -4.98 2.32 -9.92
N TRP A 100 -3.74 1.95 -9.76
CA TRP A 100 -2.68 2.93 -9.59
C TRP A 100 -2.42 3.59 -10.93
N SER A 101 -2.34 4.91 -10.96
CA SER A 101 -2.12 5.58 -12.22
C SER A 101 -0.83 5.11 -12.89
N THR A 102 0.15 4.76 -12.10
CA THR A 102 1.41 4.24 -12.62
C THR A 102 1.23 2.93 -13.36
N PHE A 103 0.20 2.15 -13.02
CA PHE A 103 -0.07 0.91 -13.73
C PHE A 103 -0.33 1.16 -15.20
N ARG A 104 -1.07 2.20 -15.50
CA ARG A 104 -1.39 2.48 -16.90
C ARG A 104 -0.15 2.83 -17.69
N ALA A 105 0.68 3.70 -17.14
CA ALA A 105 1.91 4.06 -17.82
C ALA A 105 2.82 2.86 -17.97
N TYR A 106 2.82 2.01 -16.96
CA TYR A 106 3.70 0.86 -16.93
C TYR A 106 3.25 -0.23 -17.89
N SER A 107 1.96 -0.44 -17.98
CA SER A 107 1.44 -1.58 -18.72
C SER A 107 1.10 -1.26 -20.16
N GLY A 108 1.01 -0.03 -20.49
CA GLY A 108 0.47 0.19 -21.77
C GLY A 108 1.15 0.93 -22.65
N THR A 109 1.94 1.40 -22.13
CA THR A 109 2.21 2.24 -23.18
C THR A 109 3.44 2.67 -23.27
#